data_2d3ad6477c61325cccf7f1bc5a44c9a2
#
_entry.id   2d3ad6477c61325cccf7f1bc5a44c9a2
#
_cell.length_a   1.000
_cell.length_b   1.000
_cell.length_c   1.000
_cell.angle_alpha   90.00
_cell.angle_beta   90.00
_cell.angle_gamma   90.00
#
_symmetry.space_group_name_H-M   'P 1'
#
loop_
_entity.id
_entity.type
_entity.pdbx_description
1 polymer ?
#
loop_
_entity_poly.entity_id
_entity_poly.type
_entity_poly.pdbx_seq_one_letter_code
_entity_poly.pdbx_strand_id
1 'polypeptide(L)'
;MSKIVVYDEQKDSFMLAANLYQYNPIDDVECIFKQNNAVERRSSNEVVVEINGKWDNMLLFFAWEEKMNCLHISCLINLQPQNVELPSIFELLALINEDLWVGYFSYWEEMKMPIFKHSLFIDSQEFDLNRKISDIVNIAITECERAYPIFHAVFKQNISPRKALLPAVLM
;
A
#
# COMPACT_ATOMS: atom_id res chain seq x y z
N MET A 1 0.73 30.09 -25.24
CA MET A 1 -0.69 30.49 -25.17
C MET A 1 -1.32 29.80 -23.98
N SER A 2 -1.47 30.53 -22.87
CA SER A 2 -2.07 30.02 -21.64
C SER A 2 -3.58 29.94 -21.81
N LYS A 3 -4.18 28.75 -21.65
CA LYS A 3 -5.64 28.62 -21.56
C LYS A 3 -6.09 29.15 -20.20
N ILE A 4 -6.81 30.25 -20.21
CA ILE A 4 -7.53 30.75 -19.04
C ILE A 4 -8.77 29.88 -18.92
N VAL A 5 -8.87 29.11 -17.83
CA VAL A 5 -10.10 28.40 -17.45
C VAL A 5 -11.00 29.41 -16.76
N VAL A 6 -12.09 29.78 -17.40
CA VAL A 6 -13.13 30.62 -16.78
C VAL A 6 -13.98 29.73 -15.87
N TYR A 7 -13.94 29.99 -14.59
CA TYR A 7 -14.81 29.33 -13.60
C TYR A 7 -16.22 29.90 -13.72
N ASP A 8 -17.22 29.01 -13.81
CA ASP A 8 -18.63 29.37 -13.85
C ASP A 8 -19.23 29.31 -12.43
N GLU A 9 -19.45 30.47 -11.84
CA GLU A 9 -19.98 30.63 -10.47
C GLU A 9 -21.36 30.01 -10.23
N GLN A 10 -22.13 29.70 -11.27
CA GLN A 10 -23.45 29.08 -11.12
C GLN A 10 -23.40 27.55 -10.92
N LYS A 11 -22.30 26.88 -11.29
CA LYS A 11 -22.07 25.45 -10.98
C LYS A 11 -21.68 25.22 -9.52
N ASP A 12 -21.05 26.21 -8.89
CA ASP A 12 -20.55 26.07 -7.51
C ASP A 12 -21.68 26.01 -6.46
N SER A 13 -22.82 26.67 -6.69
CA SER A 13 -23.94 26.63 -5.73
C SER A 13 -24.68 25.27 -5.70
N PHE A 14 -24.65 24.52 -6.79
CA PHE A 14 -25.24 23.17 -6.85
C PHE A 14 -24.29 22.11 -6.27
N MET A 15 -22.98 22.33 -6.42
CA MET A 15 -21.93 21.48 -5.83
C MET A 15 -21.80 21.68 -4.32
N LEU A 16 -22.07 22.89 -3.80
CA LEU A 16 -22.08 23.16 -2.35
C LEU A 16 -23.22 22.44 -1.60
N ALA A 17 -24.35 22.18 -2.26
CA ALA A 17 -25.46 21.45 -1.66
C ALA A 17 -25.26 19.90 -1.70
N ALA A 18 -24.41 19.41 -2.58
CA ALA A 18 -24.06 17.98 -2.69
C ALA A 18 -22.93 17.57 -1.73
N ASN A 19 -22.21 18.53 -1.13
CA ASN A 19 -21.08 18.31 -0.24
C ASN A 19 -21.45 18.01 1.23
N LEU A 20 -22.70 17.62 1.53
CA LEU A 20 -23.09 17.24 2.90
C LEU A 20 -22.74 15.79 3.28
N TYR A 21 -22.29 14.98 2.31
CA TYR A 21 -21.70 13.67 2.57
C TYR A 21 -20.34 13.61 1.88
N GLN A 22 -19.32 13.99 2.61
CA GLN A 22 -17.94 13.84 2.18
C GLN A 22 -17.63 12.34 2.11
N TYR A 23 -17.49 11.86 0.88
CA TYR A 23 -17.17 10.46 0.63
C TYR A 23 -15.83 10.08 1.27
N ASN A 24 -15.83 9.02 2.08
CA ASN A 24 -14.63 8.50 2.71
C ASN A 24 -14.39 7.04 2.28
N PRO A 25 -13.37 6.74 1.48
CA PRO A 25 -13.09 5.40 0.97
C PRO A 25 -12.70 4.40 2.07
N ILE A 26 -12.40 4.87 3.28
CA ILE A 26 -12.12 4.00 4.42
C ILE A 26 -13.35 3.18 4.83
N ASP A 27 -14.56 3.69 4.59
CA ASP A 27 -15.79 2.95 4.85
C ASP A 27 -15.94 1.77 3.88
N ASP A 28 -15.53 1.95 2.61
CA ASP A 28 -15.50 0.86 1.63
C ASP A 28 -14.43 -0.19 1.97
N VAL A 29 -13.24 0.24 2.37
CA VAL A 29 -12.19 -0.66 2.86
C VAL A 29 -12.71 -1.50 4.03
N GLU A 30 -13.34 -0.85 5.01
CA GLU A 30 -13.92 -1.56 6.15
C GLU A 30 -14.98 -2.58 5.70
N CYS A 31 -15.85 -2.22 4.76
CA CYS A 31 -16.86 -3.14 4.21
C CYS A 31 -16.23 -4.35 3.51
N ILE A 32 -15.14 -4.17 2.76
CA ILE A 32 -14.43 -5.27 2.09
C ILE A 32 -13.92 -6.31 3.10
N PHE A 33 -13.40 -5.84 4.24
CA PHE A 33 -12.74 -6.72 5.23
C PHE A 33 -13.61 -7.17 6.40
N LYS A 34 -14.78 -6.55 6.64
CA LYS A 34 -15.69 -6.92 7.75
C LYS A 34 -16.11 -8.38 7.73
N GLN A 35 -16.30 -8.97 6.57
CA GLN A 35 -16.78 -10.35 6.44
C GLN A 35 -15.80 -11.38 7.02
N ASN A 36 -14.53 -11.03 7.15
CA ASN A 36 -13.45 -11.93 7.62
C ASN A 36 -13.00 -11.64 9.05
N ASN A 37 -13.64 -10.73 9.79
CA ASN A 37 -13.21 -10.24 11.11
C ASN A 37 -11.73 -9.79 11.14
N ALA A 38 -11.23 -9.29 10.03
CA ALA A 38 -9.82 -8.96 9.84
C ALA A 38 -9.47 -7.51 10.26
N VAL A 39 -10.47 -6.69 10.60
CA VAL A 39 -10.26 -5.28 10.99
C VAL A 39 -9.75 -5.22 12.42
N GLU A 40 -8.49 -4.82 12.60
CA GLU A 40 -7.84 -4.68 13.91
C GLU A 40 -8.04 -3.29 14.52
N ARG A 41 -8.00 -2.26 13.70
CA ARG A 41 -8.09 -0.87 14.14
C ARG A 41 -8.78 0.00 13.11
N ARG A 42 -9.65 0.92 13.57
CA ARG A 42 -10.39 1.88 12.74
C ARG A 42 -10.38 3.28 13.36
N SER A 43 -10.03 4.28 12.57
CA SER A 43 -10.27 5.70 12.87
C SER A 43 -11.08 6.34 11.74
N SER A 44 -11.32 7.66 11.79
CA SER A 44 -12.04 8.35 10.70
C SER A 44 -11.37 8.15 9.34
N ASN A 45 -10.04 8.25 9.29
CA ASN A 45 -9.27 8.29 8.04
C ASN A 45 -8.26 7.14 7.91
N GLU A 46 -8.30 6.16 8.81
CA GLU A 46 -7.36 5.04 8.79
C GLU A 46 -8.05 3.73 9.17
N VAL A 47 -7.62 2.66 8.57
CA VAL A 47 -7.97 1.30 8.98
C VAL A 47 -6.76 0.39 8.89
N VAL A 48 -6.61 -0.50 9.86
CA VAL A 48 -5.59 -1.55 9.88
C VAL A 48 -6.27 -2.89 9.85
N VAL A 49 -5.80 -3.75 8.97
CA VAL A 49 -6.35 -5.08 8.74
C VAL A 49 -5.22 -6.10 8.86
N GLU A 50 -5.41 -7.13 9.69
CA GLU A 50 -4.52 -8.28 9.71
C GLU A 50 -5.01 -9.35 8.75
N ILE A 51 -4.10 -9.90 7.96
CA ILE A 51 -4.37 -10.99 7.03
C ILE A 51 -3.37 -12.12 7.22
N ASN A 52 -3.83 -13.35 7.05
CA ASN A 52 -2.96 -14.53 7.04
C ASN A 52 -2.26 -14.63 5.68
N GLY A 53 -0.93 -14.47 5.67
CA GLY A 53 -0.11 -14.70 4.50
C GLY A 53 0.44 -16.12 4.43
N LYS A 54 1.08 -16.44 3.31
CA LYS A 54 1.72 -17.75 3.07
C LYS A 54 2.87 -18.04 4.03
N TRP A 55 3.59 -17.00 4.45
CA TRP A 55 4.82 -17.12 5.25
C TRP A 55 4.63 -16.66 6.69
N ASP A 56 3.87 -15.59 6.88
CA ASP A 56 3.57 -14.99 8.17
C ASP A 56 2.33 -14.08 8.02
N ASN A 57 1.76 -13.62 9.13
CA ASN A 57 0.69 -12.62 9.10
C ASN A 57 1.23 -11.30 8.57
N MET A 58 0.42 -10.62 7.78
CA MET A 58 0.71 -9.31 7.23
C MET A 58 -0.27 -8.27 7.77
N LEU A 59 0.20 -7.05 7.96
CA LEU A 59 -0.65 -5.92 8.32
C LEU A 59 -0.83 -5.01 7.11
N LEU A 60 -2.07 -4.82 6.72
CA LEU A 60 -2.48 -3.83 5.73
C LEU A 60 -2.89 -2.54 6.44
N PHE A 61 -2.30 -1.45 6.04
CA PHE A 61 -2.63 -0.10 6.50
C PHE A 61 -3.27 0.67 5.36
N PHE A 62 -4.39 1.29 5.63
CA PHE A 62 -5.08 2.19 4.72
C PHE A 62 -5.19 3.55 5.39
N ALA A 63 -4.79 4.60 4.70
CA ALA A 63 -4.87 5.97 5.18
C ALA A 63 -5.43 6.88 4.09
N TRP A 64 -6.46 7.64 4.41
CA TRP A 64 -7.11 8.59 3.53
C TRP A 64 -6.62 10.00 3.77
N GLU A 65 -6.03 10.61 2.75
CA GLU A 65 -5.70 12.04 2.73
C GLU A 65 -6.74 12.78 1.87
N GLU A 66 -7.69 13.36 2.55
CA GLU A 66 -8.86 14.03 1.98
C GLU A 66 -8.48 15.19 1.04
N LYS A 67 -7.52 16.03 1.43
CA LYS A 67 -7.11 17.19 0.62
C LYS A 67 -6.51 16.80 -0.73
N MET A 68 -5.95 15.62 -0.80
CA MET A 68 -5.32 15.07 -2.01
C MET A 68 -6.23 14.09 -2.76
N ASN A 69 -7.39 13.73 -2.19
CA ASN A 69 -8.21 12.61 -2.67
C ASN A 69 -7.37 11.35 -2.92
N CYS A 70 -6.52 11.02 -1.94
CA CYS A 70 -5.55 9.96 -2.07
C CYS A 70 -5.72 8.91 -0.96
N LEU A 71 -5.98 7.67 -1.34
CA LEU A 71 -5.94 6.52 -0.46
C LEU A 71 -4.55 5.90 -0.52
N HIS A 72 -3.84 5.95 0.60
CA HIS A 72 -2.55 5.29 0.75
C HIS A 72 -2.75 3.88 1.29
N ILE A 73 -2.16 2.89 0.60
CA ILE A 73 -2.24 1.47 0.92
C ILE A 73 -0.83 0.98 1.20
N SER A 74 -0.64 0.35 2.35
CA SER A 74 0.65 -0.24 2.72
C SER A 74 0.46 -1.66 3.23
N CYS A 75 1.40 -2.55 2.91
CA CYS A 75 1.44 -3.92 3.41
C CYS A 75 2.79 -4.17 4.10
N LEU A 76 2.75 -4.41 5.40
CA LEU A 76 3.92 -4.65 6.22
C LEU A 76 4.29 -6.13 6.19
N ILE A 77 5.56 -6.41 5.89
CA ILE A 77 6.14 -7.75 6.03
C ILE A 77 6.71 -7.87 7.45
N ASN A 78 6.15 -8.77 8.25
CA ASN A 78 6.58 -9.02 9.63
C ASN A 78 7.94 -9.73 9.68
N LEU A 79 8.99 -9.02 9.28
CA LEU A 79 10.35 -9.54 9.21
C LEU A 79 11.39 -8.46 9.53
N GLN A 80 12.06 -8.59 10.67
CA GLN A 80 13.10 -7.67 11.09
C GLN A 80 14.49 -8.19 10.70
N PRO A 81 15.42 -7.31 10.27
CA PRO A 81 16.80 -7.69 9.98
C PRO A 81 17.55 -8.09 11.25
N GLN A 82 18.46 -9.04 11.12
CA GLN A 82 19.41 -9.45 12.17
C GLN A 82 20.83 -9.20 11.68
N ASN A 83 21.51 -8.25 12.30
CA ASN A 83 22.91 -7.91 11.97
C ASN A 83 23.13 -7.53 10.49
N VAL A 84 22.14 -6.89 9.87
CA VAL A 84 22.22 -6.38 8.49
C VAL A 84 22.38 -4.88 8.52
N GLU A 85 23.37 -4.37 7.80
CA GLU A 85 23.60 -2.94 7.71
C GLU A 85 22.61 -2.27 6.75
N LEU A 86 22.20 -1.02 7.03
CA LEU A 86 21.25 -0.25 6.23
C LEU A 86 21.63 -0.16 4.74
N PRO A 87 22.91 -0.01 4.33
CA PRO A 87 23.24 0.00 2.90
C PRO A 87 22.82 -1.28 2.17
N SER A 88 22.95 -2.45 2.80
CA SER A 88 22.49 -3.72 2.21
C SER A 88 20.97 -3.79 2.09
N ILE A 89 20.26 -3.20 3.06
CA ILE A 89 18.79 -3.12 2.99
C ILE A 89 18.37 -2.21 1.83
N PHE A 90 19.00 -1.06 1.66
CA PHE A 90 18.70 -0.12 0.58
C PHE A 90 19.09 -0.67 -0.79
N GLU A 91 20.21 -1.40 -0.92
CA GLU A 91 20.56 -2.12 -2.15
C GLU A 91 19.48 -3.15 -2.49
N LEU A 92 19.01 -3.92 -1.52
CA LEU A 92 17.96 -4.91 -1.71
C LEU A 92 16.66 -4.27 -2.21
N LEU A 93 16.22 -3.18 -1.57
CA LEU A 93 15.02 -2.44 -1.96
C LEU A 93 15.14 -1.91 -3.40
N ALA A 94 16.28 -1.34 -3.77
CA ALA A 94 16.52 -0.85 -5.12
C ALA A 94 16.36 -1.97 -6.16
N LEU A 95 16.98 -3.13 -5.90
CA LEU A 95 16.93 -4.28 -6.79
C LEU A 95 15.53 -4.90 -6.90
N ILE A 96 14.79 -5.02 -5.81
CA ILE A 96 13.42 -5.56 -5.83
C ILE A 96 12.48 -4.61 -6.59
N ASN A 97 12.65 -3.30 -6.41
CA ASN A 97 11.80 -2.30 -7.03
C ASN A 97 12.02 -2.16 -8.54
N GLU A 98 13.14 -2.61 -9.10
CA GLU A 98 13.39 -2.58 -10.56
C GLU A 98 12.34 -3.37 -11.36
N ASP A 99 11.81 -4.46 -10.78
CA ASP A 99 10.86 -5.36 -11.44
C ASP A 99 9.39 -5.06 -11.07
N LEU A 100 9.13 -4.09 -10.19
CA LEU A 100 7.76 -3.74 -9.78
C LEU A 100 7.09 -2.79 -10.77
N TRP A 101 5.91 -3.19 -11.25
CA TRP A 101 5.07 -2.34 -12.09
C TRP A 101 4.11 -1.46 -11.29
N VAL A 102 3.72 -1.90 -10.11
CA VAL A 102 2.75 -1.24 -9.25
C VAL A 102 3.27 -1.20 -7.83
N GLY A 103 3.26 -0.01 -7.23
CA GLY A 103 3.78 0.19 -5.88
C GLY A 103 5.30 0.13 -5.79
N TYR A 104 5.80 0.10 -4.58
CA TYR A 104 7.22 -0.02 -4.28
C TYR A 104 7.45 -0.53 -2.86
N PHE A 105 8.58 -1.16 -2.62
CA PHE A 105 9.05 -1.49 -1.28
C PHE A 105 9.86 -0.35 -0.68
N SER A 106 9.64 -0.12 0.60
CA SER A 106 10.38 0.81 1.45
C SER A 106 10.80 0.10 2.75
N TYR A 107 11.62 0.75 3.54
CA TYR A 107 11.97 0.30 4.88
C TYR A 107 11.35 1.25 5.90
N TRP A 108 10.54 0.71 6.81
CA TRP A 108 9.96 1.49 7.90
C TRP A 108 10.92 1.45 9.09
N GLU A 109 11.67 2.52 9.29
CA GLU A 109 12.77 2.56 10.27
C GLU A 109 12.29 2.38 11.70
N GLU A 110 11.12 2.91 12.07
CA GLU A 110 10.58 2.77 13.43
C GLU A 110 10.24 1.33 13.78
N MET A 111 9.64 0.61 12.84
CA MET A 111 9.29 -0.80 12.99
C MET A 111 10.44 -1.73 12.63
N LYS A 112 11.46 -1.23 11.94
CA LYS A 112 12.59 -2.01 11.37
C LYS A 112 12.11 -3.14 10.45
N MET A 113 11.14 -2.85 9.59
CA MET A 113 10.51 -3.84 8.72
C MET A 113 10.37 -3.31 7.29
N PRO A 114 10.42 -4.21 6.28
CA PRO A 114 10.07 -3.83 4.92
C PRO A 114 8.56 -3.66 4.78
N ILE A 115 8.17 -2.69 3.99
CA ILE A 115 6.78 -2.34 3.75
C ILE A 115 6.56 -2.04 2.27
N PHE A 116 5.57 -2.71 1.66
CA PHE A 116 5.07 -2.35 0.33
C PHE A 116 4.16 -1.14 0.46
N LYS A 117 4.23 -0.21 -0.50
CA LYS A 117 3.42 1.02 -0.53
C LYS A 117 2.85 1.28 -1.91
N HIS A 118 1.60 1.74 -1.94
CA HIS A 118 0.94 2.24 -3.13
C HIS A 118 -0.02 3.37 -2.76
N SER A 119 -0.22 4.32 -3.68
CA SER A 119 -1.17 5.42 -3.51
C SER A 119 -2.16 5.42 -4.66
N LEU A 120 -3.45 5.43 -4.33
CA LEU A 120 -4.56 5.45 -5.26
C LEU A 120 -5.26 6.81 -5.18
N PHE A 121 -5.23 7.58 -6.27
CA PHE A 121 -6.04 8.80 -6.38
C PHE A 121 -7.47 8.40 -6.74
N ILE A 122 -8.42 8.95 -5.98
CA ILE A 122 -9.85 8.62 -6.12
C ILE A 122 -10.59 9.82 -6.69
N ASP A 123 -11.27 9.60 -7.82
CA ASP A 123 -12.19 10.59 -8.38
C ASP A 123 -13.60 10.39 -7.77
N SER A 124 -14.30 11.48 -7.51
CA SER A 124 -15.68 11.48 -6.99
C SER A 124 -16.69 10.78 -7.91
N GLN A 125 -16.32 10.47 -9.16
CA GLN A 125 -17.13 9.75 -10.13
C GLN A 125 -16.67 8.29 -10.35
N GLU A 126 -15.86 7.76 -9.47
CA GLU A 126 -15.30 6.40 -9.58
C GLU A 126 -16.39 5.34 -9.33
N PHE A 127 -16.82 4.63 -10.38
CA PHE A 127 -17.89 3.63 -10.30
C PHE A 127 -17.47 2.26 -9.76
N ASP A 128 -16.16 1.97 -9.65
CA ASP A 128 -15.67 0.62 -9.32
C ASP A 128 -14.51 0.65 -8.29
N LEU A 129 -14.64 1.51 -7.29
CA LEU A 129 -13.57 1.73 -6.30
C LEU A 129 -13.26 0.48 -5.48
N ASN A 130 -14.29 -0.27 -5.06
CA ASN A 130 -14.11 -1.51 -4.28
C ASN A 130 -13.25 -2.52 -5.04
N ARG A 131 -13.46 -2.64 -6.33
CA ARG A 131 -12.64 -3.50 -7.18
C ARG A 131 -11.22 -3.01 -7.28
N LYS A 132 -10.99 -1.70 -7.50
CA LYS A 132 -9.65 -1.12 -7.56
C LYS A 132 -8.89 -1.31 -6.26
N ILE A 133 -9.54 -1.08 -5.11
CA ILE A 133 -8.95 -1.34 -3.79
C ILE A 133 -8.58 -2.82 -3.67
N SER A 134 -9.50 -3.72 -4.03
CA SER A 134 -9.26 -5.16 -3.97
C SER A 134 -8.11 -5.61 -4.89
N ASP A 135 -8.02 -5.05 -6.10
CA ASP A 135 -6.95 -5.34 -7.05
C ASP A 135 -5.58 -4.90 -6.49
N ILE A 136 -5.48 -3.70 -5.91
CA ILE A 136 -4.24 -3.22 -5.29
C ILE A 136 -3.88 -4.04 -4.05
N VAL A 137 -4.84 -4.41 -3.24
CA VAL A 137 -4.62 -5.29 -2.07
C VAL A 137 -4.06 -6.65 -2.51
N ASN A 138 -4.64 -7.26 -3.54
CA ASN A 138 -4.15 -8.53 -4.08
C ASN A 138 -2.72 -8.41 -4.64
N ILE A 139 -2.41 -7.31 -5.32
CA ILE A 139 -1.05 -7.02 -5.79
C ILE A 139 -0.12 -6.88 -4.59
N ALA A 140 -0.47 -6.08 -3.57
CA ALA A 140 0.35 -5.88 -2.39
C ALA A 140 0.66 -7.19 -1.67
N ILE A 141 -0.35 -8.05 -1.46
CA ILE A 141 -0.18 -9.37 -0.85
C ILE A 141 0.74 -10.24 -1.70
N THR A 142 0.48 -10.33 -3.00
CA THR A 142 1.28 -11.16 -3.93
C THR A 142 2.74 -10.73 -3.96
N GLU A 143 2.99 -9.43 -4.04
CA GLU A 143 4.36 -8.90 -4.05
C GLU A 143 5.06 -9.08 -2.70
N CYS A 144 4.36 -8.91 -1.58
CA CYS A 144 4.91 -9.19 -0.26
C CYS A 144 5.25 -10.68 -0.10
N GLU A 145 4.39 -11.59 -0.55
CA GLU A 145 4.66 -13.03 -0.51
C GLU A 145 5.84 -13.44 -1.40
N ARG A 146 5.95 -12.83 -2.57
CA ARG A 146 7.07 -13.04 -3.51
C ARG A 146 8.39 -12.54 -2.91
N ALA A 147 8.36 -11.37 -2.27
CA ALA A 147 9.54 -10.72 -1.71
C ALA A 147 9.97 -11.31 -0.35
N TYR A 148 9.05 -11.93 0.40
CA TYR A 148 9.36 -12.47 1.74
C TYR A 148 10.59 -13.39 1.77
N PRO A 149 10.73 -14.44 0.93
CA PRO A 149 11.91 -15.31 0.95
C PRO A 149 13.21 -14.57 0.60
N ILE A 150 13.13 -13.52 -0.23
CA ILE A 150 14.28 -12.69 -0.60
C ILE A 150 14.72 -11.86 0.62
N PHE A 151 13.78 -11.17 1.27
CA PHE A 151 14.07 -10.46 2.52
C PHE A 151 14.59 -11.41 3.60
N HIS A 152 13.99 -12.59 3.75
CA HIS A 152 14.42 -13.59 4.71
C HIS A 152 15.88 -14.04 4.48
N ALA A 153 16.26 -14.28 3.23
CA ALA A 153 17.63 -14.67 2.88
C ALA A 153 18.64 -13.58 3.28
N VAL A 154 18.33 -12.31 3.04
CA VAL A 154 19.21 -11.20 3.43
C VAL A 154 19.15 -10.95 4.94
N PHE A 155 17.96 -10.88 5.53
CA PHE A 155 17.74 -10.45 6.91
C PHE A 155 18.10 -11.50 7.96
N LYS A 156 17.94 -12.78 7.65
CA LYS A 156 18.15 -13.88 8.61
C LYS A 156 19.34 -14.75 8.27
N GLN A 157 19.66 -14.90 6.97
CA GLN A 157 20.76 -15.78 6.53
C GLN A 157 22.00 -15.00 6.12
N ASN A 158 21.95 -13.68 6.16
CA ASN A 158 23.07 -12.78 5.83
C ASN A 158 23.61 -12.98 4.39
N ILE A 159 22.73 -13.39 3.47
CA ILE A 159 23.03 -13.52 2.05
C ILE A 159 23.04 -12.13 1.42
N SER A 160 24.02 -11.84 0.55
CA SER A 160 24.06 -10.54 -0.13
C SER A 160 22.83 -10.32 -1.02
N PRO A 161 22.34 -9.06 -1.16
CA PRO A 161 21.13 -8.73 -1.92
C PRO A 161 21.08 -9.35 -3.32
N ARG A 162 22.15 -9.21 -4.10
CA ARG A 162 22.24 -9.77 -5.46
C ARG A 162 22.14 -11.30 -5.52
N LYS A 163 22.68 -11.99 -4.53
CA LYS A 163 22.59 -13.46 -4.47
C LYS A 163 21.21 -13.92 -4.05
N ALA A 164 20.52 -13.18 -3.17
CA ALA A 164 19.19 -13.50 -2.71
C ALA A 164 18.12 -13.44 -3.83
N LEU A 165 18.36 -12.64 -4.86
CA LEU A 165 17.45 -12.50 -6.01
C LEU A 165 17.58 -13.64 -7.03
N LEU A 166 18.72 -14.34 -7.10
CA LEU A 166 18.94 -15.37 -8.10
C LEU A 166 17.89 -16.50 -8.11
N PRO A 167 17.43 -17.05 -6.98
CA PRO A 167 16.38 -18.06 -6.95
C PRO A 167 14.99 -17.54 -7.34
N ALA A 168 14.70 -16.26 -7.11
CA ALA A 168 13.40 -15.65 -7.38
C ALA A 168 13.18 -15.38 -8.88
N VAL A 169 14.24 -15.33 -9.66
CA VAL A 169 14.17 -15.17 -11.12
C VAL A 169 13.87 -16.49 -11.82
N LEU A 170 14.07 -17.63 -11.12
CA LEU A 170 13.91 -18.98 -11.68
C LEU A 170 12.56 -19.64 -11.32
N MET A 171 11.71 -18.96 -10.51
CA MET A 171 10.35 -19.37 -10.15
C MET A 171 9.29 -18.52 -10.84
#